data_105e2a89b7aeee155bd0181b8c84af3b
#
_entry.id   105e2a89b7aeee155bd0181b8c84af3b
#
_cell.length_a   1.000
_cell.length_b   1.000
_cell.length_c   1.000
_cell.angle_alpha   90.00
_cell.angle_beta   90.00
_cell.angle_gamma   90.00
#
_symmetry.space_group_name_H-M   'P 1'
#
loop_
_entity.id
_entity.type
_entity.pdbx_description
1 polymer ?
#
loop_
_entity_poly.entity_id
_entity_poly.type
_entity_poly.pdbx_seq_one_letter_code
_entity_poly.pdbx_strand_id
1 'polypeptide(L)'
;MTFCLDSIIIKPENKAKIKNAIILLHGYGGDGKDISMLSLNWKRYLSNTIFICPNGHERCSINPSGFQWFDLTNDDPNYILEQSLKAEKKLNQFIDQIKKEFN
;
A
#
# COMPACT_ATOMS: atom_id res chain seq x y z
N MET A 1 -3.64 15.73 5.19
CA MET A 1 -2.64 14.97 5.94
C MET A 1 -1.66 14.29 5.01
N THR A 2 -0.38 14.35 5.32
CA THR A 2 0.65 13.69 4.53
C THR A 2 0.98 12.32 5.14
N PHE A 3 0.87 11.26 4.35
CA PHE A 3 1.21 9.91 4.79
C PHE A 3 2.68 9.59 4.53
N CYS A 4 3.23 8.67 5.29
CA CYS A 4 4.64 8.27 5.13
C CYS A 4 4.89 7.45 3.87
N LEU A 5 3.84 6.92 3.23
CA LEU A 5 3.92 6.26 1.93
C LEU A 5 2.98 6.95 0.96
N ASP A 6 3.45 7.20 -0.25
CA ASP A 6 2.58 7.70 -1.31
C ASP A 6 1.54 6.62 -1.64
N SER A 7 0.29 7.01 -1.84
CA SER A 7 -0.77 6.04 -2.04
C SER A 7 -1.86 6.53 -2.97
N ILE A 8 -2.55 5.57 -3.57
CA ILE A 8 -3.81 5.81 -4.29
C ILE A 8 -4.94 5.48 -3.31
N ILE A 9 -5.89 6.40 -3.17
CA ILE A 9 -7.03 6.21 -2.26
C ILE A 9 -8.31 6.24 -3.08
N ILE A 10 -9.10 5.20 -2.97
CA ILE A 10 -10.37 5.08 -3.69
C ILE A 10 -11.50 5.02 -2.66
N LYS A 11 -12.26 6.10 -2.60
CA LYS A 11 -13.36 6.24 -1.65
C LYS A 11 -14.62 5.57 -2.16
N PRO A 12 -15.56 5.19 -1.26
CA PRO A 12 -16.87 4.67 -1.69
C PRO A 12 -17.60 5.68 -2.56
N GLU A 13 -18.38 5.17 -3.49
CA GLU A 13 -19.25 6.02 -4.32
C GLU A 13 -20.42 6.54 -3.51
N ASN A 14 -21.08 7.59 -4.04
CA ASN A 14 -22.33 8.13 -3.50
C ASN A 14 -22.22 8.61 -2.06
N LYS A 15 -21.00 8.99 -1.64
CA LYS A 15 -20.76 9.49 -0.28
C LYS A 15 -21.19 8.51 0.81
N ALA A 16 -21.15 7.22 0.50
CA ALA A 16 -21.48 6.19 1.50
C ALA A 16 -20.53 6.29 2.69
N LYS A 17 -21.07 5.99 3.88
CA LYS A 17 -20.28 5.99 5.10
C LYS A 17 -19.22 4.89 5.03
N ILE A 18 -17.96 5.25 5.32
CA ILE A 18 -16.86 4.30 5.35
C ILE A 18 -16.98 3.45 6.61
N LYS A 19 -17.12 2.14 6.44
CA LYS A 19 -17.17 1.18 7.54
C LYS A 19 -15.95 0.27 7.57
N ASN A 20 -15.31 0.09 6.42
CA ASN A 20 -14.18 -0.82 6.27
C ASN A 20 -13.09 -0.17 5.44
N ALA A 21 -11.84 -0.55 5.69
CA ALA A 21 -10.71 -0.15 4.87
C ALA A 21 -9.96 -1.40 4.43
N ILE A 22 -9.63 -1.46 3.15
CA ILE A 22 -8.80 -2.53 2.60
C ILE A 22 -7.53 -1.88 2.08
N ILE A 23 -6.38 -2.35 2.58
CA ILE A 23 -5.08 -1.88 2.15
C ILE A 23 -4.52 -2.93 1.19
N LEU A 24 -4.26 -2.51 -0.06
CA LEU A 24 -3.75 -3.38 -1.10
C LEU A 24 -2.26 -3.12 -1.29
N LEU A 25 -1.45 -4.15 -1.10
CA LEU A 25 -0.01 -4.05 -1.22
C LEU A 25 0.44 -4.68 -2.53
N HIS A 26 1.18 -3.90 -3.33
CA HIS A 26 1.68 -4.38 -4.62
C HIS A 26 2.86 -5.33 -4.45
N GLY A 27 3.17 -6.06 -5.52
CA GLY A 27 4.33 -6.93 -5.57
C GLY A 27 5.60 -6.19 -5.98
N TYR A 28 6.71 -6.92 -6.06
CA TYR A 28 8.02 -6.40 -6.43
C TYR A 28 7.99 -5.77 -7.82
N GLY A 29 8.41 -4.52 -7.90
CA GLY A 29 8.43 -3.78 -9.16
C GLY A 29 7.10 -3.17 -9.58
N GLY A 30 6.04 -3.36 -8.78
CA GLY A 30 4.74 -2.76 -9.05
C GLY A 30 4.55 -1.42 -8.36
N ASP A 31 3.31 -0.97 -8.26
CA ASP A 31 2.96 0.26 -7.58
C ASP A 31 1.51 0.23 -7.10
N GLY A 32 1.14 1.24 -6.31
CA GLY A 32 -0.21 1.37 -5.80
C GLY A 32 -1.25 1.57 -6.89
N LYS A 33 -0.87 2.26 -7.96
CA LYS A 33 -1.77 2.50 -9.09
C LYS A 33 -2.19 1.19 -9.76
N ASP A 34 -1.24 0.30 -10.02
CA ASP A 34 -1.52 -0.99 -10.65
C ASP A 34 -2.40 -1.86 -9.75
N ILE A 35 -2.04 -1.99 -8.47
CA ILE A 35 -2.81 -2.84 -7.56
C ILE A 35 -4.20 -2.27 -7.30
N SER A 36 -4.38 -0.96 -7.43
CA SER A 36 -5.69 -0.32 -7.24
C SER A 36 -6.73 -0.78 -8.27
N MET A 37 -6.29 -1.34 -9.38
CA MET A 37 -7.20 -1.87 -10.40
C MET A 37 -8.10 -2.98 -9.86
N LEU A 38 -7.65 -3.71 -8.83
CA LEU A 38 -8.48 -4.73 -8.19
C LEU A 38 -9.73 -4.13 -7.54
N SER A 39 -9.65 -2.89 -7.06
CA SER A 39 -10.78 -2.24 -6.42
C SER A 39 -11.95 -2.02 -7.37
N LEU A 40 -11.67 -1.88 -8.67
CA LEU A 40 -12.71 -1.67 -9.68
C LEU A 40 -13.66 -2.86 -9.76
N ASN A 41 -13.14 -4.08 -9.53
CA ASN A 41 -13.95 -5.28 -9.54
C ASN A 41 -14.68 -5.51 -8.22
N TRP A 42 -14.11 -5.05 -7.11
CA TRP A 42 -14.64 -5.30 -5.76
C TRP A 42 -15.55 -4.21 -5.24
N LYS A 43 -15.39 -3.00 -5.75
CA LYS A 43 -16.02 -1.80 -5.25
C LYS A 43 -17.55 -1.89 -5.14
N ARG A 44 -18.19 -2.46 -6.16
CA ARG A 44 -19.64 -2.60 -6.20
C ARG A 44 -20.21 -3.61 -5.18
N TYR A 45 -19.35 -4.53 -4.70
CA TYR A 45 -19.72 -5.51 -3.69
C TYR A 45 -19.34 -5.07 -2.28
N LEU A 46 -18.52 -4.04 -2.17
CA LEU A 46 -17.98 -3.55 -0.90
C LEU A 46 -18.25 -2.05 -0.79
N SER A 47 -19.55 -1.71 -0.79
CA SER A 47 -20.02 -0.33 -0.97
C SER A 47 -19.61 0.65 0.14
N ASN A 48 -19.30 0.15 1.34
CA ASN A 48 -18.88 1.00 2.46
C ASN A 48 -17.38 0.88 2.74
N THR A 49 -16.60 0.52 1.73
CA THR A 49 -15.18 0.26 1.87
C THR A 49 -14.35 1.31 1.16
N ILE A 50 -13.31 1.80 1.83
CA ILE A 50 -12.26 2.61 1.22
C ILE A 50 -11.09 1.70 0.88
N PHE A 51 -10.53 1.85 -0.33
CA PHE A 51 -9.36 1.09 -0.76
C PHE A 51 -8.15 1.99 -0.74
N ILE A 52 -7.07 1.54 -0.13
CA ILE A 52 -5.86 2.32 0.08
C ILE A 52 -4.68 1.51 -0.43
N CYS A 53 -3.99 2.04 -1.43
CA CYS A 53 -2.98 1.31 -2.20
C CYS A 53 -1.66 2.07 -2.14
N PRO A 54 -0.82 1.81 -1.12
CA PRO A 54 0.45 2.51 -1.00
C PRO A 54 1.50 1.98 -1.94
N ASN A 55 2.43 2.85 -2.34
CA ASN A 55 3.68 2.44 -2.97
C ASN A 55 4.65 1.97 -1.90
N GLY A 56 5.48 0.99 -2.22
CA GLY A 56 6.59 0.62 -1.36
C GLY A 56 7.49 1.84 -1.08
N HIS A 57 8.24 1.78 0.01
CA HIS A 57 9.03 2.93 0.46
C HIS A 57 10.32 3.17 -0.32
N GLU A 58 10.66 2.29 -1.27
CA GLU A 58 11.86 2.40 -2.10
C GLU A 58 11.53 2.24 -3.57
N ARG A 59 12.31 2.88 -4.44
CA ARG A 59 12.26 2.58 -5.87
C ARG A 59 12.79 1.18 -6.11
N CYS A 60 12.19 0.45 -7.04
CA CYS A 60 12.62 -0.90 -7.35
C CYS A 60 13.98 -0.87 -8.08
N SER A 61 14.92 -1.72 -7.65
CA SER A 61 16.26 -1.76 -8.20
C SER A 61 16.29 -2.22 -9.65
N ILE A 62 15.37 -3.09 -10.05
CA ILE A 62 15.33 -3.62 -11.42
C ILE A 62 14.25 -2.99 -12.30
N ASN A 63 13.37 -2.18 -11.71
CA ASN A 63 12.32 -1.46 -12.43
C ASN A 63 12.15 -0.06 -11.81
N PRO A 64 12.94 0.94 -12.25
CA PRO A 64 12.91 2.26 -11.63
C PRO A 64 11.59 3.00 -11.70
N SER A 65 10.66 2.59 -12.56
CA SER A 65 9.32 3.17 -12.59
C SER A 65 8.37 2.53 -11.58
N GLY A 66 8.78 1.45 -10.91
CA GLY A 66 8.03 0.80 -9.86
C GLY A 66 8.69 0.92 -8.50
N PHE A 67 8.15 0.22 -7.52
CA PHE A 67 8.58 0.28 -6.12
C PHE A 67 8.86 -1.09 -5.56
N GLN A 68 9.50 -1.13 -4.41
CA GLN A 68 9.81 -2.36 -3.69
C GLN A 68 9.67 -2.13 -2.18
N TRP A 69 9.42 -3.21 -1.45
CA TRP A 69 9.45 -3.20 0.00
C TRP A 69 10.85 -3.47 0.52
N PHE A 70 11.60 -4.28 -0.21
CA PHE A 70 13.05 -4.42 -0.11
C PHE A 70 13.55 -5.10 -1.39
N ASP A 71 14.88 -5.10 -1.60
CA ASP A 71 15.49 -5.61 -2.83
C ASP A 71 15.53 -7.14 -2.84
N LEU A 72 14.71 -7.76 -3.70
CA LEU A 72 14.64 -9.22 -3.80
C LEU A 72 15.84 -9.82 -4.56
N THR A 73 16.70 -9.00 -5.16
CA THR A 73 17.91 -9.51 -5.80
C THR A 73 19.04 -9.77 -4.82
N ASN A 74 18.90 -9.29 -3.57
CA ASN A 74 19.87 -9.52 -2.51
C ASN A 74 19.38 -10.68 -1.64
N ASP A 75 20.12 -11.79 -1.65
CA ASP A 75 19.74 -13.01 -0.93
C ASP A 75 20.47 -13.20 0.40
N ASP A 76 21.20 -12.17 0.87
CA ASP A 76 21.85 -12.20 2.18
C ASP A 76 20.77 -12.26 3.28
N PRO A 77 20.77 -13.32 4.14
CA PRO A 77 19.76 -13.44 5.19
C PRO A 77 19.70 -12.26 6.16
N ASN A 78 20.83 -11.63 6.45
CA ASN A 78 20.88 -10.48 7.35
C ASN A 78 20.20 -9.26 6.70
N TYR A 79 20.43 -9.04 5.40
CA TYR A 79 19.78 -7.98 4.65
C TYR A 79 18.26 -8.20 4.63
N ILE A 80 17.83 -9.42 4.30
CA ILE A 80 16.41 -9.75 4.21
C ILE A 80 15.71 -9.49 5.55
N LEU A 81 16.30 -9.96 6.66
CA LEU A 81 15.73 -9.76 7.98
C LEU A 81 15.63 -8.27 8.31
N GLU A 82 16.73 -7.54 8.16
CA GLU A 82 16.79 -6.12 8.50
C GLU A 82 15.81 -5.29 7.68
N GLN A 83 15.79 -5.53 6.36
CA GLN A 83 14.95 -4.75 5.46
C GLN A 83 13.46 -5.12 5.56
N SER A 84 13.15 -6.38 5.85
CA SER A 84 11.76 -6.78 6.08
C SER A 84 11.20 -6.13 7.35
N LEU A 85 12.00 -6.02 8.39
CA LEU A 85 11.60 -5.32 9.62
C LEU A 85 11.40 -3.83 9.38
N LYS A 86 12.26 -3.23 8.55
CA LYS A 86 12.13 -1.82 8.17
C LYS A 86 10.85 -1.57 7.38
N ALA A 87 10.55 -2.45 6.43
CA ALA A 87 9.32 -2.35 5.62
C ALA A 87 8.09 -2.49 6.50
N GLU A 88 8.11 -3.45 7.43
CA GLU A 88 7.01 -3.67 8.38
C GLU A 88 6.78 -2.43 9.25
N LYS A 89 7.86 -1.82 9.73
CA LYS A 89 7.76 -0.60 10.55
C LYS A 89 7.12 0.55 9.76
N LYS A 90 7.54 0.74 8.51
CA LYS A 90 6.97 1.76 7.63
C LYS A 90 5.49 1.51 7.38
N LEU A 91 5.12 0.26 7.11
CA LEU A 91 3.73 -0.10 6.85
C LEU A 91 2.87 0.11 8.09
N ASN A 92 3.36 -0.28 9.27
CA ASN A 92 2.63 -0.06 10.52
C ASN A 92 2.41 1.42 10.80
N GLN A 93 3.41 2.26 10.54
CA GLN A 93 3.27 3.71 10.65
C GLN A 93 2.20 4.24 9.70
N PHE A 94 2.21 3.75 8.46
CA PHE A 94 1.20 4.13 7.47
C PHE A 94 -0.21 3.72 7.91
N ILE A 95 -0.37 2.50 8.40
CA ILE A 95 -1.67 1.99 8.89
C ILE A 95 -2.18 2.87 10.05
N ASP A 96 -1.30 3.26 10.96
CA ASP A 96 -1.69 4.14 12.07
C ASP A 96 -2.15 5.51 11.56
N GLN A 97 -1.49 6.04 10.54
CA GLN A 97 -1.89 7.30 9.91
C GLN A 97 -3.27 7.18 9.24
N ILE A 98 -3.53 6.06 8.57
CA ILE A 98 -4.81 5.79 7.94
C ILE A 98 -5.93 5.71 8.98
N LYS A 99 -5.68 5.02 10.08
CA LYS A 99 -6.67 4.91 11.16
C LYS A 99 -7.06 6.28 11.73
N LYS A 100 -6.09 7.17 11.86
CA LYS A 100 -6.37 8.53 12.36
C LYS A 100 -7.17 9.36 11.36
N GLU A 101 -6.85 9.23 10.08
CA GLU A 101 -7.48 10.04 9.03
C GLU A 101 -8.92 9.62 8.76
N PHE A 102 -9.21 8.32 8.80
CA PHE A 102 -10.52 7.76 8.42
C PHE A 102 -11.27 7.12 9.58
N ASN A 103 -10.93 7.48 10.76
CA ASN A 103 -11.59 6.95 11.96
C ASN A 103 -13.09 7.32 12.03
#